data_6c7b22e3f4c5b40a25ed87c2982d208f
#
_entry.id   6c7b22e3f4c5b40a25ed87c2982d208f
#
_cell.length_a   1.000
_cell.length_b   1.000
_cell.length_c   1.000
_cell.angle_alpha   90.00
_cell.angle_beta   90.00
_cell.angle_gamma   90.00
#
_symmetry.space_group_name_H-M   'P 1'
#
loop_
_entity.id
_entity.type
_entity.pdbx_description
1 polymer ?
#
loop_
_entity_poly.entity_id
_entity_poly.type
_entity_poly.pdbx_seq_one_letter_code
_entity_poly.pdbx_strand_id
1 'polypeptide(L)'
;MIERVIELALGLGAAGVTRLGLGIFHPHSTFFGPTLWHGPRDRPQVALTFDDGPHPTFTPRIARQLDEQGARATFFCVGAAVERNLDVVRALVAAGHEIGNHSYRHNTFGDLFVAARLAGDLARNQALLTTCAPAPRFYRPVAGVRNPKVHAAARQVGLSVVTWTTAPRDGVWALTPEKMRRLGARARPGDIIALHDGTLSDQTALRESTVRALPTLLDHLRTRGLSCVTLSTLLAGAAAVST
;
A
#
# COMPACT_ATOMS: atom_id res chain seq x y z
N MET A 1 21.52 43.29 11.99
CA MET A 1 20.97 42.37 13.01
C MET A 1 19.56 41.95 12.67
N ILE A 2 18.67 42.85 12.29
CA ILE A 2 17.28 42.54 11.90
C ILE A 2 17.22 41.65 10.63
N GLU A 3 18.01 41.95 9.60
CA GLU A 3 18.06 41.16 8.37
C GLU A 3 18.45 39.72 8.62
N ARG A 4 19.43 39.41 9.46
CA ARG A 4 19.81 38.04 9.83
C ARG A 4 18.70 37.30 10.59
N VAL A 5 17.90 38.01 11.40
CA VAL A 5 16.75 37.45 12.10
C VAL A 5 15.63 37.09 11.11
N ILE A 6 15.41 37.96 10.11
CA ILE A 6 14.42 37.71 9.05
C ILE A 6 14.86 36.53 8.17
N GLU A 7 16.12 36.48 7.74
CA GLU A 7 16.66 35.37 6.98
C GLU A 7 16.59 34.06 7.75
N LEU A 8 16.89 34.06 9.05
CA LEU A 8 16.77 32.87 9.91
C LEU A 8 15.32 32.43 10.07
N ALA A 9 14.39 33.38 10.27
CA ALA A 9 12.96 33.08 10.38
C ALA A 9 12.37 32.56 9.07
N LEU A 10 12.77 33.13 7.92
CA LEU A 10 12.37 32.64 6.59
C LEU A 10 12.97 31.26 6.31
N GLY A 11 14.22 31.02 6.67
CA GLY A 11 14.90 29.74 6.54
C GLY A 11 14.25 28.66 7.42
N LEU A 12 13.90 28.97 8.66
CA LEU A 12 13.17 28.07 9.56
C LEU A 12 11.75 27.80 9.05
N GLY A 13 11.08 28.80 8.49
CA GLY A 13 9.77 28.65 7.85
C GLY A 13 9.83 27.72 6.64
N ALA A 14 10.79 27.92 5.73
CA ALA A 14 10.99 27.07 4.57
C ALA A 14 11.34 25.62 4.95
N ALA A 15 12.24 25.44 5.94
CA ALA A 15 12.60 24.12 6.46
C ALA A 15 11.41 23.41 7.11
N GLY A 16 10.59 24.15 7.86
CA GLY A 16 9.37 23.65 8.48
C GLY A 16 8.35 23.18 7.46
N VAL A 17 8.10 23.99 6.42
CA VAL A 17 7.18 23.62 5.31
C VAL A 17 7.69 22.39 4.57
N THR A 18 8.99 22.31 4.26
CA THR A 18 9.59 21.15 3.61
C THR A 18 9.44 19.90 4.46
N ARG A 19 9.73 19.99 5.77
CA ARG A 19 9.60 18.87 6.71
C ARG A 19 8.17 18.40 6.85
N LEU A 20 7.22 19.32 6.89
CA LEU A 20 5.79 19.00 6.90
C LEU A 20 5.36 18.30 5.61
N GLY A 21 5.77 18.81 4.45
CA GLY A 21 5.50 18.21 3.14
C GLY A 21 6.08 16.79 3.04
N LEU A 22 7.32 16.59 3.48
CA LEU A 22 7.92 15.25 3.56
C LEU A 22 7.13 14.34 4.54
N GLY A 23 6.68 14.87 5.67
CA GLY A 23 5.83 14.16 6.61
C GLY A 23 4.56 13.62 5.96
N ILE A 24 3.91 14.45 5.15
CA ILE A 24 2.63 14.12 4.48
C ILE A 24 2.82 13.13 3.33
N PHE A 25 3.81 13.36 2.45
CA PHE A 25 3.88 12.71 1.14
C PHE A 25 4.99 11.67 0.99
N HIS A 26 6.07 11.75 1.80
CA HIS A 26 7.18 10.80 1.63
C HIS A 26 6.84 9.44 2.27
N PRO A 27 6.77 8.33 1.50
CA PRO A 27 6.27 7.05 2.00
C PRO A 27 7.02 6.48 3.22
N HIS A 28 8.28 6.81 3.39
CA HIS A 28 9.10 6.33 4.52
C HIS A 28 8.99 7.21 5.77
N SER A 29 8.23 8.29 5.75
CA SER A 29 8.13 9.20 6.89
C SER A 29 7.33 8.59 8.04
N THR A 30 7.85 8.70 9.25
CA THR A 30 7.17 8.38 10.51
C THR A 30 6.81 9.64 11.31
N PHE A 31 6.90 10.81 10.69
CA PHE A 31 6.76 12.11 11.34
C PHE A 31 5.42 12.29 12.08
N PHE A 32 4.33 11.74 11.56
CA PHE A 32 3.00 11.83 12.18
C PHE A 32 2.60 10.61 12.99
N GLY A 33 3.42 9.57 13.00
CA GLY A 33 3.15 8.34 13.74
C GLY A 33 3.80 7.12 13.11
N PRO A 34 3.72 5.97 13.79
CA PRO A 34 4.32 4.74 13.33
C PRO A 34 3.74 4.32 11.97
N THR A 35 4.62 4.14 11.00
CA THR A 35 4.28 3.75 9.63
C THR A 35 5.17 2.59 9.21
N LEU A 36 4.56 1.49 8.81
CA LEU A 36 5.27 0.32 8.30
C LEU A 36 5.55 0.53 6.80
N TRP A 37 6.81 0.71 6.42
CA TRP A 37 7.19 0.96 5.02
C TRP A 37 8.23 -0.06 4.49
N HIS A 38 8.76 -0.91 5.36
CA HIS A 38 9.58 -2.08 5.04
C HIS A 38 9.47 -3.14 6.14
N GLY A 39 9.83 -4.37 5.82
CA GLY A 39 10.02 -5.48 6.77
C GLY A 39 11.48 -5.68 7.16
N PRO A 40 11.75 -6.70 7.98
CA PRO A 40 13.12 -7.15 8.30
C PRO A 40 13.93 -7.46 7.03
N ARG A 41 15.24 -7.21 7.08
CA ARG A 41 16.13 -7.39 5.92
C ARG A 41 17.01 -8.64 6.03
N ASP A 42 16.83 -9.41 7.07
CA ASP A 42 17.57 -10.64 7.38
C ASP A 42 17.01 -11.89 6.68
N ARG A 43 15.82 -11.78 6.05
CA ARG A 43 15.18 -12.86 5.31
C ARG A 43 15.03 -12.47 3.84
N PRO A 44 15.23 -13.39 2.88
CA PRO A 44 15.11 -13.11 1.46
C PRO A 44 13.64 -13.05 1.02
N GLN A 45 12.88 -12.16 1.63
CA GLN A 45 11.45 -11.99 1.43
C GLN A 45 11.10 -10.55 1.04
N VAL A 46 10.10 -10.39 0.19
CA VAL A 46 9.49 -9.10 -0.18
C VAL A 46 7.98 -9.24 -0.11
N ALA A 47 7.25 -8.14 0.12
CA ALA A 47 5.81 -8.11 -0.02
C ALA A 47 5.41 -7.38 -1.30
N LEU A 48 4.73 -8.09 -2.21
CA LEU A 48 3.96 -7.44 -3.27
C LEU A 48 2.61 -7.03 -2.69
N THR A 49 2.21 -5.81 -2.95
CA THR A 49 0.94 -5.28 -2.46
C THR A 49 0.20 -4.60 -3.60
N PHE A 50 -1.13 -4.74 -3.62
CA PHE A 50 -1.98 -4.21 -4.67
C PHE A 50 -3.07 -3.34 -4.05
N ASP A 51 -3.30 -2.16 -4.64
CA ASP A 51 -4.25 -1.16 -4.14
C ASP A 51 -5.44 -1.00 -5.11
N ASP A 52 -6.53 -0.38 -4.64
CA ASP A 52 -7.73 0.02 -5.39
C ASP A 52 -8.69 -1.11 -5.80
N GLY A 53 -8.32 -2.38 -5.62
CA GLY A 53 -9.17 -3.53 -5.90
C GLY A 53 -10.30 -3.75 -4.88
N PRO A 54 -11.08 -4.84 -5.06
CA PRO A 54 -10.97 -5.82 -6.14
C PRO A 54 -11.60 -5.35 -7.46
N HIS A 55 -10.97 -5.68 -8.57
CA HIS A 55 -11.55 -5.51 -9.90
C HIS A 55 -11.92 -6.88 -10.49
N PRO A 56 -13.14 -7.06 -11.06
CA PRO A 56 -13.60 -8.39 -11.49
C PRO A 56 -12.74 -9.04 -12.58
N THR A 57 -12.04 -8.25 -13.38
CA THR A 57 -11.19 -8.74 -14.48
C THR A 57 -9.72 -8.80 -14.10
N PHE A 58 -9.16 -7.76 -13.48
CA PHE A 58 -7.71 -7.65 -13.29
C PHE A 58 -7.23 -8.38 -12.05
N THR A 59 -7.94 -8.27 -10.93
CA THR A 59 -7.55 -8.93 -9.68
C THR A 59 -7.41 -10.44 -9.81
N PRO A 60 -8.35 -11.19 -10.44
CA PRO A 60 -8.18 -12.63 -10.64
C PRO A 60 -7.02 -13.00 -11.56
N ARG A 61 -6.72 -12.18 -12.57
CA ARG A 61 -5.59 -12.40 -13.48
C ARG A 61 -4.25 -12.22 -12.77
N ILE A 62 -4.14 -11.21 -11.91
CA ILE A 62 -2.97 -10.97 -11.05
C ILE A 62 -2.80 -12.12 -10.06
N ALA A 63 -3.87 -12.52 -9.36
CA ALA A 63 -3.83 -13.62 -8.40
C ALA A 63 -3.35 -14.93 -9.05
N ARG A 64 -3.85 -15.27 -10.22
CA ARG A 64 -3.41 -16.45 -10.96
C ARG A 64 -1.91 -16.42 -11.28
N GLN A 65 -1.38 -15.27 -11.76
CA GLN A 65 0.05 -15.14 -12.05
C GLN A 65 0.91 -15.28 -10.78
N LEU A 66 0.43 -14.79 -9.64
CA LEU A 66 1.08 -14.99 -8.35
C LEU A 66 1.09 -16.46 -7.96
N ASP A 67 -0.05 -17.15 -8.09
CA ASP A 67 -0.19 -18.58 -7.77
C ASP A 67 0.70 -19.46 -8.63
N GLU A 68 0.78 -19.20 -9.94
CA GLU A 68 1.65 -19.90 -10.89
C GLU A 68 3.14 -19.82 -10.49
N GLN A 69 3.54 -18.81 -9.76
CA GLN A 69 4.90 -18.61 -9.26
C GLN A 69 5.06 -18.97 -7.76
N GLY A 70 4.03 -19.53 -7.12
CA GLY A 70 4.03 -19.82 -5.69
C GLY A 70 4.13 -18.58 -4.80
N ALA A 71 3.83 -17.40 -5.35
CA ALA A 71 3.90 -16.12 -4.66
C ALA A 71 2.62 -15.83 -3.87
N ARG A 72 2.75 -15.10 -2.76
CA ARG A 72 1.61 -14.55 -2.01
C ARG A 72 1.74 -13.04 -1.92
N ALA A 73 0.61 -12.35 -1.87
CA ALA A 73 0.55 -10.89 -1.86
C ALA A 73 -0.51 -10.39 -0.87
N THR A 74 -0.50 -9.09 -0.60
CA THR A 74 -1.52 -8.41 0.19
C THR A 74 -2.30 -7.45 -0.70
N PHE A 75 -3.63 -7.55 -0.70
CA PHE A 75 -4.53 -6.70 -1.49
C PHE A 75 -5.22 -5.70 -0.58
N PHE A 76 -4.96 -4.41 -0.77
CA PHE A 76 -5.64 -3.33 -0.07
C PHE A 76 -6.94 -2.97 -0.78
N CYS A 77 -8.04 -3.48 -0.26
CA CYS A 77 -9.33 -3.45 -0.93
C CYS A 77 -10.15 -2.21 -0.54
N VAL A 78 -10.73 -1.57 -1.56
CA VAL A 78 -11.68 -0.46 -1.42
C VAL A 78 -13.08 -1.00 -1.17
N GLY A 79 -13.74 -0.60 -0.10
CA GLY A 79 -15.03 -1.16 0.31
C GLY A 79 -16.12 -1.09 -0.76
N ALA A 80 -16.23 0.03 -1.46
CA ALA A 80 -17.18 0.16 -2.56
C ALA A 80 -16.90 -0.79 -3.73
N ALA A 81 -15.67 -1.23 -3.93
CA ALA A 81 -15.33 -2.26 -4.91
C ALA A 81 -15.61 -3.67 -4.36
N VAL A 82 -15.37 -3.89 -3.07
CA VAL A 82 -15.65 -5.15 -2.37
C VAL A 82 -17.13 -5.49 -2.43
N GLU A 83 -18.04 -4.54 -2.17
CA GLU A 83 -19.50 -4.77 -2.23
C GLU A 83 -19.95 -5.35 -3.57
N ARG A 84 -19.29 -4.97 -4.66
CA ARG A 84 -19.61 -5.45 -6.00
C ARG A 84 -18.89 -6.74 -6.40
N ASN A 85 -17.88 -7.15 -5.64
CA ASN A 85 -16.97 -8.24 -6.04
C ASN A 85 -16.54 -9.11 -4.84
N LEU A 86 -17.46 -9.44 -3.94
CA LEU A 86 -17.20 -10.25 -2.75
C LEU A 86 -16.54 -11.59 -3.08
N ASP A 87 -16.95 -12.21 -4.17
CA ASP A 87 -16.44 -13.52 -4.58
C ASP A 87 -14.96 -13.45 -5.00
N VAL A 88 -14.53 -12.32 -5.56
CA VAL A 88 -13.11 -12.09 -5.87
C VAL A 88 -12.29 -12.03 -4.57
N VAL A 89 -12.78 -11.35 -3.54
CA VAL A 89 -12.10 -11.30 -2.23
C VAL A 89 -12.03 -12.69 -1.60
N ARG A 90 -13.12 -13.46 -1.63
CA ARG A 90 -13.12 -14.85 -1.12
C ARG A 90 -12.12 -15.73 -1.86
N ALA A 91 -12.03 -15.57 -3.19
CA ALA A 91 -11.06 -16.32 -3.99
C ALA A 91 -9.61 -15.97 -3.64
N LEU A 92 -9.30 -14.67 -3.41
CA LEU A 92 -7.98 -14.24 -2.94
C LEU A 92 -7.61 -14.88 -1.60
N VAL A 93 -8.54 -14.89 -0.64
CA VAL A 93 -8.35 -15.52 0.68
C VAL A 93 -8.14 -17.02 0.55
N ALA A 94 -8.95 -17.70 -0.26
CA ALA A 94 -8.83 -19.16 -0.50
C ALA A 94 -7.48 -19.52 -1.14
N ALA A 95 -6.93 -18.64 -1.98
CA ALA A 95 -5.60 -18.77 -2.56
C ALA A 95 -4.45 -18.40 -1.59
N GLY A 96 -4.75 -17.98 -0.35
CA GLY A 96 -3.75 -17.64 0.66
C GLY A 96 -3.16 -16.25 0.55
N HIS A 97 -3.80 -15.37 -0.21
CA HIS A 97 -3.46 -13.94 -0.21
C HIS A 97 -4.05 -13.25 1.02
N GLU A 98 -3.44 -12.15 1.43
CA GLU A 98 -3.88 -11.33 2.55
C GLU A 98 -4.71 -10.14 2.06
N ILE A 99 -5.71 -9.76 2.86
CA ILE A 99 -6.55 -8.60 2.59
C ILE A 99 -6.20 -7.47 3.58
N GLY A 100 -5.99 -6.28 3.03
CA GLY A 100 -5.82 -5.03 3.76
C GLY A 100 -6.99 -4.07 3.53
N ASN A 101 -7.11 -3.07 4.39
CA ASN A 101 -8.13 -2.03 4.29
C ASN A 101 -7.58 -0.83 3.49
N HIS A 102 -8.32 -0.41 2.44
CA HIS A 102 -7.98 0.78 1.65
C HIS A 102 -9.06 1.87 1.72
N SER A 103 -9.74 1.99 2.87
CA SER A 103 -10.95 2.78 3.09
C SER A 103 -12.16 2.28 2.29
N TYR A 104 -13.36 2.80 2.63
CA TYR A 104 -14.56 2.40 1.92
C TYR A 104 -14.79 3.20 0.63
N ARG A 105 -14.61 4.53 0.70
CA ARG A 105 -14.93 5.46 -0.41
C ARG A 105 -13.73 5.85 -1.26
N HIS A 106 -12.53 5.55 -0.81
CA HIS A 106 -11.29 5.97 -1.46
C HIS A 106 -11.21 7.50 -1.67
N ASN A 107 -11.57 8.26 -0.63
CA ASN A 107 -11.62 9.73 -0.71
C ASN A 107 -10.31 10.35 -0.17
N THR A 108 -9.39 10.70 -1.07
CA THR A 108 -8.06 11.21 -0.72
C THR A 108 -8.11 12.53 0.08
N PHE A 109 -8.99 13.44 -0.27
CA PHE A 109 -9.02 14.79 0.30
C PHE A 109 -10.06 14.97 1.41
N GLY A 110 -11.23 14.35 1.30
CA GLY A 110 -12.31 14.51 2.28
C GLY A 110 -11.97 13.91 3.65
N ASP A 111 -11.17 12.86 3.67
CA ASP A 111 -10.83 12.12 4.89
C ASP A 111 -9.59 12.69 5.62
N LEU A 112 -8.77 13.50 4.94
CA LEU A 112 -7.56 14.09 5.53
C LEU A 112 -7.87 15.12 6.63
N PHE A 113 -9.03 15.76 6.59
CA PHE A 113 -9.34 16.89 7.47
C PHE A 113 -10.21 16.53 8.66
N VAL A 114 -10.90 15.37 8.65
CA VAL A 114 -11.82 14.95 9.71
C VAL A 114 -11.56 13.51 10.14
N ALA A 115 -10.82 13.33 11.25
CA ALA A 115 -10.45 11.99 11.75
C ALA A 115 -11.65 11.07 11.99
N ALA A 116 -12.75 11.58 12.53
CA ALA A 116 -13.96 10.79 12.79
C ALA A 116 -14.63 10.29 11.49
N ARG A 117 -14.59 11.08 10.41
CA ARG A 117 -15.10 10.64 9.10
C ARG A 117 -14.25 9.52 8.53
N LEU A 118 -12.93 9.64 8.58
CA LEU A 118 -12.02 8.57 8.13
C LEU A 118 -12.19 7.33 9.00
N ALA A 119 -12.26 7.46 10.33
CA ALA A 119 -12.47 6.32 11.21
C ALA A 119 -13.79 5.57 10.90
N GLY A 120 -14.86 6.30 10.65
CA GLY A 120 -16.15 5.71 10.22
C GLY A 120 -16.06 5.01 8.87
N ASP A 121 -15.32 5.58 7.92
CA ASP A 121 -15.10 5.01 6.60
C ASP A 121 -14.24 3.72 6.68
N LEU A 122 -13.19 3.73 7.50
CA LEU A 122 -12.36 2.55 7.78
C LEU A 122 -13.16 1.45 8.51
N ALA A 123 -13.95 1.82 9.52
CA ALA A 123 -14.77 0.88 10.28
C ALA A 123 -15.83 0.20 9.38
N ARG A 124 -16.47 0.97 8.49
CA ARG A 124 -17.40 0.41 7.50
C ARG A 124 -16.72 -0.62 6.60
N ASN A 125 -15.56 -0.29 6.06
CA ASN A 125 -14.81 -1.22 5.21
C ASN A 125 -14.33 -2.43 6.01
N GLN A 126 -13.87 -2.24 7.25
CA GLN A 126 -13.45 -3.32 8.13
C GLN A 126 -14.59 -4.32 8.39
N ALA A 127 -15.78 -3.83 8.73
CA ALA A 127 -16.96 -4.66 8.94
C ALA A 127 -17.34 -5.45 7.69
N LEU A 128 -17.28 -4.82 6.51
CA LEU A 128 -17.54 -5.49 5.23
C LEU A 128 -16.51 -6.58 4.95
N LEU A 129 -15.21 -6.28 5.06
CA LEU A 129 -14.14 -7.22 4.77
C LEU A 129 -14.18 -8.45 5.69
N THR A 130 -14.56 -8.29 6.96
CA THR A 130 -14.69 -9.42 7.90
C THR A 130 -15.81 -10.41 7.54
N THR A 131 -16.71 -10.06 6.64
CA THR A 131 -17.72 -11.00 6.12
C THR A 131 -17.17 -12.00 5.10
N CYS A 132 -16.00 -11.72 4.53
CA CYS A 132 -15.45 -12.50 3.42
C CYS A 132 -13.94 -12.80 3.56
N ALA A 133 -13.28 -12.25 4.58
CA ALA A 133 -11.84 -12.43 4.84
C ALA A 133 -11.57 -12.45 6.36
N PRO A 134 -10.42 -12.98 6.81
CA PRO A 134 -9.92 -12.69 8.16
C PRO A 134 -9.81 -11.19 8.38
N ALA A 135 -10.06 -10.72 9.60
CA ALA A 135 -10.05 -9.30 9.93
C ALA A 135 -8.74 -8.62 9.47
N PRO A 136 -8.79 -7.64 8.57
CA PRO A 136 -7.60 -6.92 8.14
C PRO A 136 -6.87 -6.28 9.33
N ARG A 137 -5.54 -6.34 9.28
CA ARG A 137 -4.65 -5.75 10.29
C ARG A 137 -4.01 -4.45 9.82
N PHE A 138 -4.00 -4.23 8.51
CA PHE A 138 -3.29 -3.16 7.85
C PHE A 138 -4.24 -2.23 7.12
N TYR A 139 -3.94 -0.94 7.23
CA TYR A 139 -4.55 0.12 6.44
C TYR A 139 -3.49 0.81 5.59
N ARG A 140 -3.75 0.98 4.31
CA ARG A 140 -2.95 1.85 3.46
C ARG A 140 -3.71 3.12 3.14
N PRO A 141 -3.18 4.30 3.51
CA PRO A 141 -3.78 5.58 3.14
C PRO A 141 -3.78 5.78 1.64
N VAL A 142 -4.86 6.34 1.11
CA VAL A 142 -4.97 6.68 -0.31
C VAL A 142 -3.82 7.59 -0.73
N ALA A 143 -3.17 7.27 -1.86
CA ALA A 143 -1.97 7.93 -2.34
C ALA A 143 -0.82 8.02 -1.31
N GLY A 144 -0.86 7.23 -0.24
CA GLY A 144 0.12 7.27 0.84
C GLY A 144 0.12 8.55 1.68
N VAL A 145 -0.90 9.37 1.57
CA VAL A 145 -1.00 10.66 2.28
C VAL A 145 -1.30 10.44 3.75
N ARG A 146 -0.50 11.07 4.63
CA ARG A 146 -0.60 10.91 6.08
C ARG A 146 -0.62 12.24 6.81
N ASN A 147 -1.28 12.24 7.94
CA ASN A 147 -1.26 13.30 8.94
C ASN A 147 -1.64 12.71 10.31
N PRO A 148 -1.62 13.46 11.42
CA PRO A 148 -1.99 12.94 12.74
C PRO A 148 -3.39 12.34 12.80
N LYS A 149 -4.34 12.86 12.01
CA LYS A 149 -5.73 12.37 11.98
C LYS A 149 -5.86 11.01 11.32
N VAL A 150 -5.04 10.74 10.28
CA VAL A 150 -4.96 9.43 9.61
C VAL A 150 -4.49 8.35 10.60
N HIS A 151 -3.42 8.63 11.36
CA HIS A 151 -2.93 7.69 12.38
C HIS A 151 -3.93 7.49 13.53
N ALA A 152 -4.61 8.57 13.96
CA ALA A 152 -5.64 8.49 15.00
C ALA A 152 -6.83 7.63 14.54
N ALA A 153 -7.32 7.84 13.31
CA ALA A 153 -8.41 7.06 12.72
C ALA A 153 -8.06 5.58 12.59
N ALA A 154 -6.87 5.26 12.08
CA ALA A 154 -6.41 3.89 11.94
C ALA A 154 -6.34 3.17 13.30
N ARG A 155 -5.75 3.81 14.34
CA ARG A 155 -5.70 3.26 15.70
C ARG A 155 -7.09 3.01 16.29
N GLN A 156 -8.03 3.91 16.07
CA GLN A 156 -9.41 3.77 16.58
C GLN A 156 -10.09 2.50 16.05
N VAL A 157 -9.69 2.04 14.86
CA VAL A 157 -10.22 0.83 14.22
C VAL A 157 -9.29 -0.37 14.39
N GLY A 158 -8.19 -0.24 15.15
CA GLY A 158 -7.23 -1.31 15.40
C GLY A 158 -6.33 -1.64 14.20
N LEU A 159 -6.12 -0.70 13.28
CA LEU A 159 -5.34 -0.89 12.07
C LEU A 159 -3.95 -0.25 12.15
N SER A 160 -2.93 -0.94 11.66
CA SER A 160 -1.59 -0.41 11.47
C SER A 160 -1.47 0.28 10.11
N VAL A 161 -0.87 1.48 10.09
CA VAL A 161 -0.65 2.22 8.85
C VAL A 161 0.53 1.64 8.10
N VAL A 162 0.32 1.27 6.81
CA VAL A 162 1.33 0.71 5.92
C VAL A 162 1.47 1.59 4.69
N THR A 163 2.72 1.85 4.30
CA THR A 163 3.08 2.45 3.02
C THR A 163 3.92 1.48 2.20
N TRP A 164 4.98 1.93 1.56
CA TRP A 164 5.80 1.10 0.69
C TRP A 164 7.26 1.58 0.67
N THR A 165 8.16 0.68 0.33
CA THR A 165 9.56 1.00 0.02
C THR A 165 9.66 1.64 -1.36
N THR A 166 8.91 1.09 -2.32
CA THR A 166 8.91 1.55 -3.71
C THR A 166 7.57 1.30 -4.40
N ALA A 167 7.23 2.18 -5.32
CA ALA A 167 6.06 2.07 -6.20
C ALA A 167 6.46 2.49 -7.62
N PRO A 168 6.19 1.70 -8.66
CA PRO A 168 6.51 2.04 -10.03
C PRO A 168 5.56 3.08 -10.63
N ARG A 169 4.58 3.58 -9.84
CA ARG A 169 3.56 4.58 -10.21
C ARG A 169 2.64 4.11 -11.34
N ASP A 170 2.25 2.85 -11.31
CA ASP A 170 1.31 2.24 -12.26
C ASP A 170 -0.13 2.77 -12.14
N GLY A 171 -0.44 3.50 -11.08
CA GLY A 171 -1.66 4.31 -10.99
C GLY A 171 -1.70 5.52 -11.95
N VAL A 172 -0.55 5.93 -12.50
CA VAL A 172 -0.40 7.12 -13.35
C VAL A 172 0.22 6.77 -14.70
N TRP A 173 1.15 5.81 -14.75
CA TRP A 173 1.94 5.47 -15.93
C TRP A 173 1.83 3.99 -16.26
N ALA A 174 1.66 3.68 -17.54
CA ALA A 174 1.70 2.29 -18.00
C ALA A 174 3.04 1.62 -17.64
N LEU A 175 2.95 0.38 -17.16
CA LEU A 175 4.11 -0.44 -16.91
C LEU A 175 4.61 -1.11 -18.18
N THR A 176 5.93 -1.26 -18.25
CA THR A 176 6.58 -2.05 -19.29
C THR A 176 7.41 -3.17 -18.64
N PRO A 177 7.66 -4.28 -19.34
CA PRO A 177 8.54 -5.33 -18.86
C PRO A 177 9.91 -4.77 -18.41
N GLU A 178 10.44 -3.78 -19.12
CA GLU A 178 11.73 -3.15 -18.77
C GLU A 178 11.68 -2.41 -17.42
N LYS A 179 10.58 -1.66 -17.14
CA LYS A 179 10.41 -1.04 -15.83
C LYS A 179 10.32 -2.08 -14.71
N MET A 180 9.60 -3.19 -14.95
CA MET A 180 9.47 -4.27 -13.98
C MET A 180 10.77 -5.03 -13.76
N ARG A 181 11.55 -5.25 -14.81
CA ARG A 181 12.90 -5.82 -14.70
C ARG A 181 13.81 -4.95 -13.84
N ARG A 182 13.81 -3.63 -14.08
CA ARG A 182 14.59 -2.66 -13.26
C ARG A 182 14.12 -2.62 -11.81
N LEU A 183 12.81 -2.71 -11.57
CA LEU A 183 12.26 -2.79 -10.23
C LEU A 183 12.74 -4.05 -9.52
N GLY A 184 12.59 -5.22 -10.14
CA GLY A 184 13.07 -6.49 -9.61
C GLY A 184 14.58 -6.52 -9.36
N ALA A 185 15.39 -5.92 -10.26
CA ALA A 185 16.84 -5.83 -10.10
C ALA A 185 17.27 -5.01 -8.87
N ARG A 186 16.48 -4.02 -8.46
CA ARG A 186 16.75 -3.13 -7.31
C ARG A 186 16.11 -3.60 -6.01
N ALA A 187 15.16 -4.53 -6.07
CA ALA A 187 14.45 -5.02 -4.89
C ALA A 187 15.44 -5.61 -3.86
N ARG A 188 15.16 -5.42 -2.60
CA ARG A 188 15.96 -5.88 -1.45
C ARG A 188 15.09 -6.67 -0.49
N PRO A 189 15.65 -7.59 0.29
CA PRO A 189 14.92 -8.20 1.39
C PRO A 189 14.21 -7.15 2.24
N GLY A 190 12.99 -7.45 2.66
CA GLY A 190 12.16 -6.55 3.44
C GLY A 190 11.40 -5.48 2.65
N ASP A 191 11.59 -5.36 1.33
CA ASP A 191 10.87 -4.35 0.56
C ASP A 191 9.37 -4.64 0.50
N ILE A 192 8.58 -3.57 0.61
CA ILE A 192 7.15 -3.52 0.34
C ILE A 192 6.98 -2.79 -1.00
N ILE A 193 6.48 -3.49 -2.01
CA ILE A 193 6.30 -2.96 -3.36
C ILE A 193 4.82 -2.71 -3.59
N ALA A 194 4.46 -1.46 -3.86
CA ALA A 194 3.06 -1.08 -4.12
C ALA A 194 2.77 -1.04 -5.62
N LEU A 195 1.75 -1.76 -6.02
CA LEU A 195 1.15 -1.86 -7.34
C LEU A 195 -0.36 -1.60 -7.22
N HIS A 196 -1.08 -1.65 -8.34
CA HIS A 196 -2.53 -1.49 -8.32
C HIS A 196 -3.21 -2.61 -9.14
N ASP A 197 -4.31 -3.14 -8.61
CA ASP A 197 -5.16 -4.13 -9.27
C ASP A 197 -6.57 -3.60 -9.58
N GLY A 198 -6.96 -2.50 -8.94
CA GLY A 198 -8.24 -1.83 -9.14
C GLY A 198 -8.17 -0.59 -10.02
N THR A 199 -9.34 -0.07 -10.38
CA THR A 199 -9.50 1.19 -11.09
C THR A 199 -10.61 2.01 -10.48
N LEU A 200 -10.38 3.29 -10.29
CA LEU A 200 -11.39 4.24 -9.81
C LEU A 200 -12.07 5.01 -10.93
N SER A 201 -11.51 4.93 -12.13
CA SER A 201 -11.96 5.59 -13.36
C SER A 201 -11.53 4.74 -14.56
N ASP A 202 -11.67 5.25 -15.77
CA ASP A 202 -11.26 4.55 -17.01
C ASP A 202 -9.73 4.40 -17.13
N GLN A 203 -9.14 3.62 -16.22
CA GLN A 203 -7.71 3.28 -16.19
C GLN A 203 -7.45 1.85 -16.69
N THR A 204 -8.36 1.28 -17.44
CA THR A 204 -8.28 -0.10 -17.98
C THR A 204 -6.93 -0.38 -18.64
N ALA A 205 -6.43 0.54 -19.47
CA ALA A 205 -5.15 0.39 -20.16
C ALA A 205 -3.96 0.32 -19.19
N LEU A 206 -3.99 1.06 -18.08
CA LEU A 206 -2.97 1.01 -17.04
C LEU A 206 -2.98 -0.34 -16.33
N ARG A 207 -4.15 -0.84 -15.93
CA ARG A 207 -4.29 -2.16 -15.29
C ARG A 207 -3.87 -3.29 -16.21
N GLU A 208 -4.24 -3.22 -17.48
CA GLU A 208 -3.78 -4.20 -18.46
C GLU A 208 -2.24 -4.19 -18.58
N SER A 209 -1.61 -3.03 -18.50
CA SER A 209 -0.15 -2.93 -18.51
C SER A 209 0.47 -3.57 -17.25
N THR A 210 -0.14 -3.41 -16.07
CA THR A 210 0.28 -4.06 -14.82
C THR A 210 0.22 -5.58 -14.96
N VAL A 211 -0.91 -6.12 -15.42
CA VAL A 211 -1.08 -7.56 -15.64
C VAL A 211 -0.04 -8.12 -16.62
N ARG A 212 0.21 -7.42 -17.73
CA ARG A 212 1.19 -7.90 -18.74
C ARG A 212 2.64 -7.85 -18.25
N ALA A 213 2.98 -6.89 -17.41
CA ALA A 213 4.35 -6.68 -16.97
C ALA A 213 4.70 -7.43 -15.67
N LEU A 214 3.70 -7.86 -14.88
CA LEU A 214 3.90 -8.53 -13.60
C LEU A 214 4.77 -9.81 -13.69
N PRO A 215 4.61 -10.71 -14.67
CA PRO A 215 5.45 -11.90 -14.78
C PRO A 215 6.95 -11.58 -14.82
N THR A 216 7.34 -10.50 -15.50
CA THR A 216 8.75 -10.05 -15.55
C THR A 216 9.28 -9.67 -14.16
N LEU A 217 8.48 -9.05 -13.31
CA LEU A 217 8.87 -8.75 -11.92
C LEU A 217 9.02 -10.03 -11.12
N LEU A 218 8.04 -10.92 -11.19
CA LEU A 218 8.04 -12.19 -10.45
C LEU A 218 9.25 -13.05 -10.81
N ASP A 219 9.57 -13.19 -12.10
CA ASP A 219 10.75 -13.93 -12.57
C ASP A 219 12.05 -13.32 -12.04
N HIS A 220 12.17 -11.99 -12.02
CA HIS A 220 13.37 -11.33 -11.50
C HIS A 220 13.52 -11.52 -9.99
N LEU A 221 12.44 -11.42 -9.23
CA LEU A 221 12.47 -11.65 -7.79
C LEU A 221 12.87 -13.11 -7.50
N ARG A 222 12.26 -14.07 -8.20
CA ARG A 222 12.57 -15.50 -8.07
C ARG A 222 14.03 -15.82 -8.42
N THR A 223 14.55 -15.31 -9.55
CA THR A 223 15.96 -15.52 -9.96
C THR A 223 16.95 -14.95 -8.96
N ARG A 224 16.58 -13.94 -8.18
CA ARG A 224 17.39 -13.37 -7.10
C ARG A 224 17.16 -14.04 -5.75
N GLY A 225 16.38 -15.13 -5.72
CA GLY A 225 16.08 -15.85 -4.49
C GLY A 225 15.15 -15.09 -3.52
N LEU A 226 14.41 -14.05 -4.01
CA LEU A 226 13.49 -13.28 -3.20
C LEU A 226 12.08 -13.89 -3.28
N SER A 227 11.57 -14.40 -2.16
CA SER A 227 10.22 -14.93 -2.06
C SER A 227 9.20 -13.81 -1.87
N CYS A 228 8.10 -13.86 -2.63
CA CYS A 228 6.97 -12.95 -2.45
C CYS A 228 6.02 -13.51 -1.38
N VAL A 229 5.85 -12.80 -0.28
CA VAL A 229 5.03 -13.19 0.86
C VAL A 229 4.00 -12.12 1.21
N THR A 230 3.01 -12.44 2.05
CA THR A 230 2.06 -11.46 2.59
C THR A 230 2.76 -10.48 3.54
N LEU A 231 2.14 -9.33 3.80
CA LEU A 231 2.65 -8.37 4.79
C LEU A 231 2.75 -8.98 6.18
N SER A 232 1.75 -9.74 6.61
CA SER A 232 1.79 -10.44 7.91
C SER A 232 2.99 -11.39 8.00
N THR A 233 3.30 -12.12 6.94
CA THR A 233 4.47 -13.01 6.89
C THR A 233 5.78 -12.21 6.87
N LEU A 234 5.85 -11.15 6.05
CA LEU A 234 7.05 -10.31 5.98
C LEU A 234 7.37 -9.66 7.33
N LEU A 235 6.34 -9.20 8.03
CA LEU A 235 6.48 -8.47 9.30
C LEU A 235 6.50 -9.40 10.53
N ALA A 236 6.31 -10.71 10.36
CA ALA A 236 6.37 -11.67 11.46
C ALA A 236 7.77 -11.67 12.10
N GLY A 237 7.82 -11.50 13.42
CA GLY A 237 9.09 -11.44 14.18
C GLY A 237 9.80 -10.08 14.13
N ALA A 238 9.31 -9.10 13.38
CA ALA A 238 9.70 -7.72 13.61
C ALA A 238 9.18 -7.32 14.99
N ALA A 239 10.09 -7.02 15.93
CA ALA A 239 9.70 -6.29 17.13
C ALA A 239 8.87 -5.09 16.67
N ALA A 240 7.69 -4.89 17.26
CA ALA A 240 6.87 -3.73 16.97
C ALA A 240 7.81 -2.54 16.91
N VAL A 241 7.84 -1.83 15.75
CA VAL A 241 8.71 -0.65 15.62
C VAL A 241 8.32 0.25 16.77
N SER A 242 9.16 0.22 17.79
CA SER A 242 8.94 0.92 19.03
C SER A 242 8.81 2.39 18.73
N THR A 243 7.72 2.94 19.18
CA THR A 243 7.30 4.33 19.30
C THR A 243 8.41 5.37 19.28
#